data_7419c77194f14f024f490da7e0314db8
#
_entry.id   7419c77194f14f024f490da7e0314db8
#
_cell.length_a   1.000
_cell.length_b   1.000
_cell.length_c   1.000
_cell.angle_alpha   90.00
_cell.angle_beta   90.00
_cell.angle_gamma   90.00
#
_symmetry.space_group_name_H-M   'P 1'
#
loop_
_entity.id
_entity.type
_entity.pdbx_description
1 polymer ?
#
loop_
_entity_poly.entity_id
_entity_poly.type
_entity_poly.pdbx_seq_one_letter_code
_entity_poly.pdbx_strand_id
1 'polypeptide(L)'
;MSTDWPALRAAATAAARHAYAPYSGLRVGAAGLTDDGRIIVGANVENASFGLTLCAECSLVSALHGAGPQGSRADSNLVAVAVVAGDGDPLLPCGRCRQLLLEAGGGSLLVDTADGPVQLKVLLPAAFTTTDLAERRERETQ
;
A
#
# COMPACT_ATOMS: atom_id res chain seq x y z
N MET A 1 -13.05 -15.19 -2.24
CA MET A 1 -13.95 -14.12 -1.75
C MET A 1 -13.79 -12.89 -2.64
N SER A 2 -14.89 -12.26 -2.97
CA SER A 2 -14.84 -10.99 -3.67
C SER A 2 -14.52 -9.84 -2.70
N THR A 3 -13.75 -8.87 -3.14
CA THR A 3 -13.43 -7.67 -2.36
C THR A 3 -14.64 -6.74 -2.31
N ASP A 4 -15.02 -6.31 -1.12
CA ASP A 4 -16.01 -5.23 -0.94
C ASP A 4 -15.32 -3.88 -1.15
N TRP A 5 -15.25 -3.45 -2.39
CA TRP A 5 -14.60 -2.20 -2.78
C TRP A 5 -15.24 -0.96 -2.14
N PRO A 6 -16.58 -0.83 -2.08
CA PRO A 6 -17.20 0.26 -1.36
C PRO A 6 -16.76 0.37 0.10
N ALA A 7 -16.72 -0.75 0.83
CA ALA A 7 -16.26 -0.78 2.21
C ALA A 7 -14.78 -0.39 2.33
N LEU A 8 -13.93 -0.88 1.41
CA LEU A 8 -12.50 -0.58 1.41
C LEU A 8 -12.25 0.91 1.11
N ARG A 9 -12.95 1.49 0.14
CA ARG A 9 -12.91 2.93 -0.15
C ARG A 9 -13.39 3.77 1.03
N ALA A 10 -14.46 3.36 1.70
CA ALA A 10 -14.96 4.06 2.88
C ALA A 10 -13.93 4.08 4.01
N ALA A 11 -13.23 2.96 4.25
CA ALA A 11 -12.16 2.88 5.23
C ALA A 11 -10.98 3.80 4.86
N ALA A 12 -10.59 3.82 3.59
CA ALA A 12 -9.54 4.70 3.09
C ALA A 12 -9.94 6.18 3.24
N THR A 13 -11.16 6.53 2.90
CA THR A 13 -11.69 7.91 3.03
C THR A 13 -11.69 8.35 4.50
N ALA A 14 -12.10 7.49 5.41
CA ALA A 14 -12.06 7.78 6.84
C ALA A 14 -10.60 7.98 7.33
N ALA A 15 -9.67 7.16 6.86
CA ALA A 15 -8.25 7.30 7.18
C ALA A 15 -7.67 8.64 6.69
N ALA A 16 -8.08 9.13 5.52
CA ALA A 16 -7.62 10.40 4.97
C ALA A 16 -7.87 11.60 5.92
N ARG A 17 -8.86 11.52 6.78
CA ARG A 17 -9.14 12.57 7.78
C ARG A 17 -8.02 12.73 8.80
N HIS A 18 -7.21 11.71 9.01
CA HIS A 18 -6.06 11.70 9.92
C HIS A 18 -4.75 12.12 9.24
N ALA A 19 -4.78 12.43 7.96
CA ALA A 19 -3.60 12.86 7.22
C ALA A 19 -3.02 14.16 7.80
N TYR A 20 -1.69 14.21 7.87
CA TYR A 20 -0.94 15.41 8.18
C TYR A 20 -0.38 15.98 6.87
N ALA A 21 -1.07 16.96 6.29
CA ALA A 21 -0.75 17.50 4.96
C ALA A 21 -0.72 19.04 4.96
N PRO A 22 0.08 19.68 5.84
CA PRO A 22 0.08 21.15 5.96
C PRO A 22 0.74 21.85 4.79
N TYR A 23 1.54 21.14 3.98
CA TYR A 23 2.30 21.74 2.87
C TYR A 23 1.53 21.66 1.56
N SER A 24 1.03 20.49 1.19
CA SER A 24 0.31 20.30 -0.07
C SER A 24 -1.20 20.54 0.06
N GLY A 25 -1.75 20.37 1.24
CA GLY A 25 -3.20 20.35 1.45
C GLY A 25 -3.89 19.10 0.90
N LEU A 26 -3.15 18.18 0.28
CA LEU A 26 -3.69 16.93 -0.25
C LEU A 26 -3.69 15.84 0.83
N ARG A 27 -4.87 15.52 1.32
CA ARG A 27 -5.08 14.41 2.25
C ARG A 27 -5.35 13.14 1.46
N VAL A 28 -4.61 12.08 1.79
CA VAL A 28 -4.73 10.78 1.14
C VAL A 28 -4.93 9.71 2.21
N GLY A 29 -5.85 8.80 1.96
CA GLY A 29 -6.06 7.61 2.77
C GLY A 29 -5.81 6.36 1.95
N ALA A 30 -5.31 5.33 2.60
CA ALA A 30 -5.17 4.00 2.02
C ALA A 30 -5.82 2.97 2.94
N ALA A 31 -6.46 1.98 2.34
CA ALA A 31 -7.01 0.82 3.05
C ALA A 31 -6.63 -0.44 2.31
N GLY A 32 -6.09 -1.41 3.01
CA GLY A 32 -5.70 -2.71 2.48
C GLY A 32 -6.48 -3.82 3.14
N LEU A 33 -6.94 -4.76 2.32
CA LEU A 33 -7.57 -6.01 2.78
C LEU A 33 -6.50 -7.08 2.84
N THR A 34 -6.38 -7.73 3.99
CA THR A 34 -5.47 -8.86 4.18
C THR A 34 -6.12 -10.18 3.76
N ASP A 35 -5.31 -11.20 3.52
CA ASP A 35 -5.78 -12.55 3.16
C ASP A 35 -6.58 -13.22 4.29
N ASP A 36 -6.39 -12.80 5.54
CA ASP A 36 -7.17 -13.25 6.70
C ASP A 36 -8.41 -12.34 6.99
N GLY A 37 -8.74 -11.41 6.09
CA GLY A 37 -9.98 -10.64 6.13
C GLY A 37 -9.94 -9.36 6.97
N ARG A 38 -8.77 -8.93 7.45
CA ARG A 38 -8.61 -7.66 8.18
C ARG A 38 -8.47 -6.49 7.23
N ILE A 39 -8.98 -5.33 7.64
CA ILE A 39 -8.74 -4.06 6.94
C ILE A 39 -7.70 -3.27 7.75
N ILE A 40 -6.60 -2.94 7.11
CA ILE A 40 -5.53 -2.11 7.65
C ILE A 40 -5.58 -0.76 6.94
N VAL A 41 -5.36 0.33 7.64
CA VAL A 41 -5.46 1.68 7.07
C VAL A 41 -4.20 2.50 7.31
N GLY A 42 -4.03 3.52 6.49
CA GLY A 42 -2.97 4.51 6.65
C GLY A 42 -3.35 5.84 6.02
N ALA A 43 -2.66 6.89 6.40
CA ALA A 43 -2.80 8.23 5.86
C ALA A 43 -1.42 8.84 5.62
N ASN A 44 -1.33 9.82 4.71
CA ASN A 44 -0.07 10.48 4.44
C ASN A 44 0.36 11.38 5.60
N VAL A 45 1.66 11.44 5.83
CA VAL A 45 2.31 12.28 6.83
C VAL A 45 3.43 13.05 6.15
N GLU A 46 3.18 14.34 5.92
CA GLU A 46 4.15 15.22 5.31
C GLU A 46 5.20 15.70 6.30
N ASN A 47 6.29 16.20 5.78
CA ASN A 47 7.38 16.78 6.56
C ASN A 47 7.90 18.03 5.86
N ALA A 48 8.36 19.02 6.61
CA ALA A 48 9.03 20.20 6.06
C ALA A 48 10.27 19.81 5.23
N SER A 49 10.93 18.73 5.60
CA SER A 49 11.90 18.05 4.74
C SER A 49 11.14 17.11 3.81
N PHE A 50 10.86 17.55 2.60
CA PHE A 50 9.95 16.86 1.68
C PHE A 50 10.35 15.40 1.40
N GLY A 51 11.64 15.11 1.40
CA GLY A 51 12.14 13.74 1.23
C GLY A 51 11.74 12.77 2.35
N LEU A 52 11.32 13.28 3.51
CA LEU A 52 10.86 12.48 4.64
C LEU A 52 9.33 12.26 4.63
N THR A 53 8.62 12.83 3.69
CA THR A 53 7.17 12.65 3.55
C THR A 53 6.83 11.18 3.34
N LEU A 54 5.86 10.67 4.11
CA LEU A 54 5.36 9.31 4.00
C LEU A 54 4.01 9.32 3.29
N CYS A 55 3.90 8.53 2.22
CA CYS A 55 2.62 8.30 1.57
C CYS A 55 1.68 7.49 2.47
N ALA A 56 0.38 7.54 2.21
CA ALA A 56 -0.61 6.77 2.96
C ALA A 56 -0.33 5.26 2.93
N GLU A 57 0.19 4.76 1.83
CA GLU A 57 0.56 3.36 1.65
C GLU A 57 1.74 2.95 2.54
N CYS A 58 2.68 3.85 2.80
CA CYS A 58 3.78 3.60 3.74
C CYS A 58 3.23 3.40 5.16
N SER A 59 2.30 4.25 5.58
CA SER A 59 1.63 4.12 6.89
C SER A 59 0.84 2.83 6.97
N LEU A 60 0.13 2.46 5.90
CA LEU A 60 -0.63 1.22 5.81
C LEU A 60 0.29 -0.01 5.96
N VAL A 61 1.37 -0.07 5.21
CA VAL A 61 2.30 -1.22 5.25
C VAL A 61 3.00 -1.31 6.61
N SER A 62 3.37 -0.18 7.20
CA SER A 62 3.90 -0.14 8.57
C SER A 62 2.88 -0.71 9.57
N ALA A 63 1.62 -0.29 9.48
CA ALA A 63 0.55 -0.81 10.34
C ALA A 63 0.27 -2.30 10.10
N LEU A 64 0.35 -2.77 8.86
CA LEU A 64 0.22 -4.20 8.53
C LEU A 64 1.22 -5.05 9.32
N HIS A 65 2.48 -4.65 9.35
CA HIS A 65 3.53 -5.37 10.07
C HIS A 65 3.40 -5.21 11.60
N GLY A 66 2.84 -4.09 12.07
CA GLY A 66 2.62 -3.85 13.50
C GLY A 66 1.37 -4.51 14.07
N ALA A 67 0.41 -4.90 13.25
CA ALA A 67 -0.90 -5.41 13.68
C ALA A 67 -0.95 -6.94 13.90
N GLY A 68 0.10 -7.66 13.52
CA GLY A 68 0.18 -9.10 13.68
C GLY A 68 0.88 -9.54 14.95
N PRO A 69 0.83 -10.84 15.33
CA PRO A 69 1.66 -11.39 16.37
C PRO A 69 3.13 -11.14 16.08
N GLN A 70 3.94 -10.96 17.13
CA GLN A 70 5.38 -10.71 16.97
C GLN A 70 6.04 -11.81 16.12
N GLY A 71 6.73 -11.40 15.07
CA GLY A 71 7.42 -12.33 14.16
C GLY A 71 6.55 -12.93 13.06
N SER A 72 5.26 -12.58 12.96
CA SER A 72 4.33 -13.14 11.98
C SER A 72 4.38 -12.45 10.60
N ARG A 73 5.51 -11.93 10.21
CA ARG A 73 5.69 -11.30 8.89
C ARG A 73 5.28 -12.21 7.72
N ALA A 74 5.31 -13.53 7.94
CA ALA A 74 4.99 -14.50 6.91
C ALA A 74 3.49 -14.73 6.68
N ASP A 75 2.63 -14.26 7.59
CA ASP A 75 1.28 -14.80 7.69
C ASP A 75 0.16 -13.87 7.23
N SER A 76 0.46 -12.64 6.78
CA SER A 76 -0.57 -11.72 6.32
C SER A 76 -0.09 -10.91 5.12
N ASN A 77 -0.66 -11.24 3.96
CA ASN A 77 -0.45 -10.50 2.73
C ASN A 77 -1.65 -9.62 2.41
N LEU A 78 -1.40 -8.49 1.78
CA LEU A 78 -2.46 -7.70 1.17
C LEU A 78 -2.99 -8.40 -0.07
N VAL A 79 -4.30 -8.50 -0.20
CA VAL A 79 -4.98 -9.04 -1.39
C VAL A 79 -5.67 -7.96 -2.20
N ALA A 80 -6.00 -6.83 -1.58
CA ALA A 80 -6.61 -5.67 -2.24
C ALA A 80 -6.20 -4.38 -1.53
N VAL A 81 -6.08 -3.29 -2.27
CA VAL A 81 -5.79 -1.97 -1.73
C VAL A 81 -6.58 -0.89 -2.47
N ALA A 82 -7.15 0.03 -1.70
CA ALA A 82 -7.76 1.26 -2.20
C ALA A 82 -6.98 2.45 -1.66
N VAL A 83 -6.62 3.37 -2.53
CA VAL A 83 -5.99 4.65 -2.20
C VAL A 83 -6.91 5.75 -2.70
N VAL A 84 -7.26 6.68 -1.84
CA VAL A 84 -8.23 7.73 -2.17
C VAL A 84 -7.74 9.10 -1.70
N ALA A 85 -8.19 10.15 -2.40
CA ALA A 85 -8.10 11.52 -1.90
C ALA A 85 -9.14 11.73 -0.79
N GLY A 86 -9.06 12.88 -0.11
CA GLY A 86 -9.98 13.20 0.98
C GLY A 86 -11.46 13.29 0.58
N ASP A 87 -11.75 13.49 -0.71
CA ASP A 87 -13.10 13.46 -1.27
C ASP A 87 -13.61 12.04 -1.59
N GLY A 88 -12.77 11.03 -1.42
CA GLY A 88 -13.10 9.64 -1.71
C GLY A 88 -12.75 9.17 -3.13
N ASP A 89 -12.27 10.04 -4.00
CA ASP A 89 -11.89 9.67 -5.37
C ASP A 89 -10.64 8.79 -5.39
N PRO A 90 -10.65 7.70 -6.16
CA PRO A 90 -9.49 6.82 -6.28
C PRO A 90 -8.25 7.55 -6.82
N LEU A 91 -7.11 7.26 -6.20
CA LEU A 91 -5.79 7.69 -6.65
C LEU A 91 -4.94 6.47 -6.96
N LEU A 92 -4.14 6.55 -8.01
CA LEU A 92 -3.13 5.53 -8.25
C LEU A 92 -1.97 5.72 -7.28
N PRO A 93 -1.42 4.63 -6.71
CA PRO A 93 -0.23 4.71 -5.88
C PRO A 93 0.95 5.23 -6.70
N CYS A 94 1.80 6.06 -6.09
CA CYS A 94 3.02 6.54 -6.72
C CYS A 94 4.01 5.38 -6.98
N GLY A 95 5.04 5.62 -7.79
CA GLY A 95 5.98 4.57 -8.17
C GLY A 95 6.68 3.92 -6.97
N ARG A 96 7.09 4.71 -5.97
CA ARG A 96 7.67 4.20 -4.73
C ARG A 96 6.71 3.27 -3.98
N CYS A 97 5.45 3.66 -3.88
CA CYS A 97 4.43 2.86 -3.19
C CYS A 97 4.09 1.58 -3.97
N ARG A 98 4.17 1.59 -5.29
CA ARG A 98 3.98 0.37 -6.09
C ARG A 98 5.03 -0.69 -5.74
N GLN A 99 6.30 -0.29 -5.61
CA GLN A 99 7.36 -1.17 -5.16
C GLN A 99 7.14 -1.68 -3.73
N LEU A 100 6.74 -0.78 -2.83
CA LEU A 100 6.41 -1.12 -1.44
C LEU A 100 5.25 -2.15 -1.36
N LEU A 101 4.19 -1.92 -2.12
CA LEU A 101 3.01 -2.78 -2.18
C LEU A 101 3.33 -4.13 -2.82
N LEU A 102 4.28 -4.20 -3.74
CA LEU A 102 4.71 -5.46 -4.35
C LEU A 102 5.23 -6.43 -3.30
N GLU A 103 6.01 -5.99 -2.33
CA GLU A 103 6.49 -6.85 -1.26
C GLU A 103 5.37 -7.24 -0.29
N ALA A 104 4.40 -6.33 -0.07
CA ALA A 104 3.30 -6.57 0.86
C ALA A 104 2.20 -7.49 0.32
N GLY A 105 2.04 -7.59 -1.01
CA GLY A 105 0.93 -8.34 -1.59
C GLY A 105 1.25 -9.10 -2.89
N GLY A 106 2.42 -8.89 -3.46
CA GLY A 106 2.80 -9.51 -4.73
C GLY A 106 2.17 -8.86 -5.95
N GLY A 107 2.53 -9.35 -7.13
CA GLY A 107 2.04 -8.81 -8.40
C GLY A 107 0.55 -9.01 -8.66
N SER A 108 -0.07 -9.97 -7.99
CA SER A 108 -1.51 -10.25 -8.07
C SER A 108 -2.38 -9.39 -7.13
N LEU A 109 -1.76 -8.59 -6.25
CA LEU A 109 -2.48 -7.62 -5.42
C LEU A 109 -3.40 -6.76 -6.29
N LEU A 110 -4.69 -6.71 -5.94
CA LEU A 110 -5.66 -5.88 -6.64
C LEU A 110 -5.58 -4.44 -6.15
N VAL A 111 -5.38 -3.52 -7.06
CA VAL A 111 -5.34 -2.08 -6.80
C VAL A 111 -6.60 -1.45 -7.37
N ASP A 112 -7.33 -0.71 -6.54
CA ASP A 112 -8.51 0.02 -6.98
C ASP A 112 -8.14 1.17 -7.91
N THR A 113 -8.91 1.35 -8.97
CA THR A 113 -8.77 2.47 -9.89
C THR A 113 -10.13 3.06 -10.25
N ALA A 114 -10.14 4.23 -10.87
CA ALA A 114 -11.38 4.86 -11.35
C ALA A 114 -12.13 3.96 -12.36
N ASP A 115 -11.41 3.10 -13.07
CA ASP A 115 -11.97 2.22 -14.11
C ASP A 115 -12.13 0.76 -13.63
N GLY A 116 -12.04 0.54 -12.33
CA GLY A 116 -12.11 -0.78 -11.72
C GLY A 116 -10.74 -1.31 -11.26
N PRO A 117 -10.72 -2.43 -10.53
CA PRO A 117 -9.48 -2.95 -9.97
C PRO A 117 -8.56 -3.54 -11.04
N VAL A 118 -7.25 -3.32 -10.87
CA VAL A 118 -6.19 -3.91 -11.70
C VAL A 118 -5.17 -4.62 -10.83
N GLN A 119 -4.48 -5.61 -11.39
CA GLN A 119 -3.37 -6.25 -10.68
C GLN A 119 -2.16 -5.32 -10.62
N LEU A 120 -1.46 -5.32 -9.50
CA LEU A 120 -0.28 -4.46 -9.29
C LEU A 120 0.80 -4.66 -10.37
N LYS A 121 0.97 -5.89 -10.87
CA LYS A 121 1.93 -6.18 -11.96
C LYS A 121 1.68 -5.38 -13.23
N VAL A 122 0.45 -4.92 -13.46
CA VAL A 122 0.11 -4.05 -14.60
C VAL A 122 0.66 -2.64 -14.37
N LEU A 123 0.69 -2.17 -13.12
CA LEU A 123 1.16 -0.84 -12.73
C LEU A 123 2.67 -0.80 -12.46
N LEU A 124 3.31 -1.95 -12.30
CA LEU A 124 4.74 -2.09 -12.03
C LEU A 124 5.32 -3.25 -12.84
N PRO A 125 5.44 -3.10 -14.17
CA PRO A 125 6.00 -4.15 -15.01
C PRO A 125 7.50 -4.31 -14.78
N ALA A 126 8.00 -5.55 -14.94
CA ALA A 126 9.43 -5.90 -14.83
C ALA A 126 10.05 -5.39 -13.50
N ALA A 127 9.35 -5.58 -12.40
CA ALA A 127 9.72 -5.03 -11.10
C ALA A 127 10.94 -5.73 -10.50
N PHE A 128 11.73 -4.98 -9.72
CA PHE A 128 12.76 -5.55 -8.86
C PHE A 128 12.11 -6.35 -7.72
N THR A 129 12.59 -7.57 -7.48
CA THR A 129 12.01 -8.51 -6.50
C THR A 129 13.04 -9.01 -5.49
N THR A 130 12.54 -9.65 -4.45
CA THR A 130 13.40 -10.34 -3.46
C THR A 130 14.23 -11.45 -4.10
N THR A 131 13.75 -12.08 -5.18
CA THR A 131 14.50 -13.07 -5.94
C THR A 131 15.74 -12.47 -6.60
N ASP A 132 15.60 -11.28 -7.21
CA ASP A 132 16.73 -10.55 -7.80
C ASP A 132 17.81 -10.28 -6.77
N LEU A 133 17.42 -9.86 -5.56
CA LEU A 133 18.33 -9.61 -4.46
C LEU A 133 19.04 -10.89 -4.00
N ALA A 134 18.32 -11.99 -3.84
CA ALA A 134 18.88 -13.28 -3.41
C ALA A 134 19.89 -13.80 -4.42
N GLU A 135 19.55 -13.76 -5.72
CA GLU A 135 20.47 -14.21 -6.79
C GLU A 135 21.75 -13.39 -6.83
N ARG A 136 21.68 -12.07 -6.61
CA ARG A 136 22.87 -11.22 -6.54
C ARG A 136 23.75 -11.54 -5.35
N ARG A 137 23.17 -11.74 -4.18
CA ARG A 137 23.90 -12.11 -2.97
C ARG A 137 24.65 -13.44 -3.12
N GLU A 138 24.02 -14.43 -3.74
CA GLU A 138 24.66 -15.72 -4.01
C GLU A 138 25.87 -15.58 -4.93
N ARG A 139 25.81 -14.72 -5.94
CA ARG A 139 26.94 -14.47 -6.87
C ARG A 139 28.11 -13.77 -6.19
N GLU A 140 27.86 -12.86 -5.26
CA GLU A 140 28.90 -12.11 -4.55
C GLU A 140 29.63 -12.95 -3.49
N THR A 141 29.04 -14.07 -3.05
CA THR A 141 29.65 -14.98 -2.07
C THR A 141 30.45 -16.11 -2.70
N GLN A 142 30.48 -16.23 -4.03
CA GLN A 142 31.30 -17.18 -4.79
C GLN A 142 32.62 -16.55 -5.24
#